data_93d168cf79b42a3a765e8f63131c1a7e
#
_entry.id   93d168cf79b42a3a765e8f63131c1a7e
#
_cell.length_a   1.000
_cell.length_b   1.000
_cell.length_c   1.000
_cell.angle_alpha   90.00
_cell.angle_beta   90.00
_cell.angle_gamma   90.00
#
_symmetry.space_group_name_H-M   'P 1'
#
loop_
_entity.id
_entity.type
_entity.pdbx_description
1 polymer ?
#
loop_
_entity_poly.entity_id
_entity_poly.type
_entity_poly.pdbx_seq_one_letter_code
_entity_poly.pdbx_strand_id
1 'polypeptide(L)' 'MKKKILVVGGGGREHAIIKALKKSPDCGEIWCAPGNGGISYDAKCKNIKSTDVDTMVGFAVEEKFDYVVVAQDD' A
#
# COMPACT_ATOMS: atom_id res chain seq x y z
N MET A 1 3.28 10.33 -16.00
CA MET A 1 3.16 10.87 -14.63
C MET A 1 3.14 9.72 -13.63
N LYS A 2 3.94 9.84 -12.58
CA LYS A 2 4.05 8.76 -11.62
C LYS A 2 2.83 8.71 -10.69
N LYS A 3 2.41 7.52 -10.33
CA LYS A 3 1.24 7.31 -9.49
C LYS A 3 1.62 7.01 -8.06
N LYS A 4 0.82 7.49 -7.13
CA LYS A 4 0.97 7.23 -5.71
C LYS A 4 -0.03 6.14 -5.32
N ILE A 5 0.45 5.05 -4.79
CA ILE A 5 -0.35 3.84 -4.59
C ILE A 5 -0.31 3.40 -3.13
N LEU A 6 -1.47 3.06 -2.58
CA LEU A 6 -1.58 2.48 -1.25
C LEU A 6 -2.01 1.02 -1.38
N VAL A 7 -1.24 0.12 -0.78
CA VAL A 7 -1.58 -1.31 -0.72
C VAL A 7 -2.05 -1.61 0.70
N VAL A 8 -3.25 -2.16 0.83
CA VAL A 8 -3.83 -2.47 2.13
C VAL A 8 -3.57 -3.93 2.49
N GLY A 9 -2.90 -4.14 3.61
CA GLY A 9 -2.55 -5.47 4.08
C GLY A 9 -1.10 -5.52 4.51
N GLY A 10 -0.62 -6.68 4.91
CA GLY A 10 0.74 -6.82 5.42
C GLY A 10 1.36 -8.20 5.24
N GLY A 11 0.80 -9.02 4.38
CA GLY A 11 1.29 -10.36 4.17
C GLY A 11 2.18 -10.49 2.94
N GLY A 12 2.56 -11.74 2.66
CA GLY A 12 3.42 -12.03 1.50
C GLY A 12 2.79 -11.67 0.18
N ARG A 13 1.46 -11.78 0.08
CA ARG A 13 0.76 -11.43 -1.14
C ARG A 13 0.90 -9.93 -1.45
N GLU A 14 0.75 -9.10 -0.43
CA GLU A 14 0.90 -7.66 -0.56
C GLU A 14 2.33 -7.30 -0.94
N HIS A 15 3.30 -8.00 -0.35
CA HIS A 15 4.70 -7.77 -0.68
C HIS A 15 4.99 -8.12 -2.15
N ALA A 16 4.39 -9.20 -2.65
CA ALA A 16 4.54 -9.58 -4.05
C ALA A 16 3.94 -8.53 -4.99
N ILE A 17 2.77 -7.99 -4.63
CA ILE A 17 2.14 -6.92 -5.40
C ILE A 17 3.02 -5.69 -5.45
N ILE A 18 3.61 -5.31 -4.31
CA ILE A 18 4.49 -4.14 -4.23
C ILE A 18 5.71 -4.33 -5.12
N LYS A 19 6.32 -5.51 -5.10
CA LYS A 19 7.48 -5.78 -5.95
C LYS A 19 7.12 -5.69 -7.43
N ALA A 20 5.92 -6.16 -7.80
CA ALA A 20 5.46 -6.05 -9.18
C ALA A 20 5.23 -4.59 -9.56
N LEU A 21 4.62 -3.81 -8.67
CA LEU A 21 4.37 -2.39 -8.92
C LEU A 21 5.66 -1.59 -9.10
N LYS A 22 6.69 -1.94 -8.34
CA LYS A 22 7.98 -1.23 -8.43
C LYS A 22 8.63 -1.38 -9.80
N LYS A 23 8.25 -2.40 -10.55
CA LYS A 23 8.77 -2.60 -11.91
C LYS A 23 8.08 -1.74 -12.94
N SER A 24 6.95 -1.14 -12.58
CA SER A 24 6.20 -0.30 -13.52
C SER A 24 6.83 1.09 -13.60
N PRO A 25 7.09 1.60 -14.80
CA PRO A 25 7.66 2.95 -14.96
C PRO A 25 6.69 4.04 -14.52
N ASP A 26 5.39 3.75 -14.45
CA ASP A 26 4.39 4.73 -14.04
C ASP A 26 4.19 4.76 -12.54
N CYS A 27 4.76 3.81 -11.81
CA CYS A 27 4.62 3.76 -10.37
C CYS A 27 5.61 4.71 -9.72
N GLY A 28 5.10 5.61 -8.88
CA GLY A 28 5.94 6.53 -8.13
C GLY A 28 6.12 6.05 -6.70
N GLU A 29 5.32 6.60 -5.81
CA GLU A 29 5.42 6.30 -4.40
C GLU A 29 4.46 5.17 -4.02
N ILE A 30 4.96 4.20 -3.27
CA ILE A 30 4.15 3.07 -2.79
C ILE A 30 4.13 3.08 -1.27
N TRP A 31 2.93 2.96 -0.72
CA TRP A 31 2.71 2.81 0.71
C TRP A 31 2.01 1.50 0.97
N CYS A 32 2.19 0.96 2.16
CA CYS A 32 1.50 -0.26 2.59
C CYS A 32 0.99 -0.05 4.01
N ALA A 33 -0.23 -0.43 4.27
CA ALA A 33 -0.82 -0.29 5.60
C ALA A 33 -1.54 -1.57 5.97
N PRO A 34 -1.19 -2.20 7.07
CA PRO A 34 -0.12 -1.85 8.01
C PRO A 34 1.29 -2.21 7.53
N GLY A 35 1.41 -3.08 6.55
CA GLY A 35 2.72 -3.54 6.09
C GLY A 35 3.38 -4.48 7.09
N ASN A 36 4.66 -4.74 6.88
CA ASN A 36 5.48 -5.51 7.81
C ASN A 36 6.95 -5.14 7.61
N GLY A 37 7.83 -5.75 8.43
CA GLY A 37 9.25 -5.44 8.38
C GLY A 37 9.91 -5.69 7.03
N GLY A 38 9.52 -6.78 6.35
CA GLY A 38 10.05 -7.07 5.01
C GLY A 38 9.56 -6.08 3.98
N ILE A 39 8.28 -5.71 4.05
CA ILE A 39 7.68 -4.74 3.13
C ILE A 39 8.32 -3.37 3.29
N SER A 40 8.74 -3.01 4.51
CA SER A 40 9.30 -1.68 4.77
C SER A 40 10.58 -1.39 3.96
N TYR A 41 11.21 -2.41 3.43
CA TYR A 41 12.37 -2.21 2.54
C TYR A 41 11.95 -1.80 1.14
N ASP A 42 10.71 -2.08 0.75
CA ASP A 42 10.23 -1.84 -0.61
C ASP A 42 9.18 -0.75 -0.70
N ALA A 43 8.51 -0.43 0.42
CA ALA A 43 7.44 0.55 0.44
C ALA A 43 7.41 1.24 1.79
N LYS A 44 6.79 2.42 1.83
CA LYS A 44 6.57 3.11 3.10
C LYS A 44 5.41 2.45 3.82
N CYS A 45 5.56 2.17 5.10
CA CYS A 45 4.53 1.52 5.88
C CYS A 45 3.85 2.51 6.83
N LYS A 46 2.54 2.41 6.93
CA LYS A 46 1.76 3.22 7.85
C LYS A 46 1.03 2.27 8.80
N ASN A 47 1.16 2.51 10.09
CA ASN A 47 0.56 1.63 11.09
C ASN A 47 -0.95 1.85 11.23
N ILE A 48 -1.67 1.37 10.23
CA ILE A 48 -3.14 1.41 10.22
C ILE A 48 -3.60 -0.03 10.01
N LYS A 49 -4.45 -0.53 10.88
CA LYS A 49 -4.97 -1.89 10.74
C LYS A 49 -5.83 -1.98 9.48
N SER A 50 -5.69 -3.08 8.75
CA SER A 50 -6.45 -3.28 7.51
C SER A 50 -7.96 -3.33 7.74
N THR A 51 -8.38 -3.64 8.97
CA THR A 51 -9.79 -3.65 9.36
C THR A 51 -10.32 -2.29 9.77
N ASP A 52 -9.44 -1.31 9.97
CA ASP A 52 -9.83 0.04 10.38
C ASP A 52 -10.13 0.87 9.14
N VAL A 53 -11.31 0.64 8.59
CA VAL A 53 -11.71 1.22 7.30
C VAL A 53 -11.76 2.75 7.36
N ASP A 54 -12.29 3.30 8.45
CA ASP A 54 -12.43 4.76 8.56
C ASP A 54 -11.08 5.46 8.55
N THR A 55 -10.12 4.95 9.32
CA THR A 55 -8.77 5.52 9.36
C THR A 55 -8.08 5.35 8.01
N MET A 56 -8.28 4.18 7.38
CA MET A 56 -7.66 3.90 6.09
C MET A 56 -8.18 4.85 5.01
N VAL A 57 -9.48 5.08 4.97
CA VAL A 57 -10.07 6.00 4.01
C VAL A 57 -9.57 7.42 4.24
N GLY A 58 -9.53 7.85 5.50
CA GLY A 58 -9.02 9.17 5.84
C GLY A 58 -7.58 9.36 5.39
N PHE A 59 -6.76 8.36 5.62
CA PHE A 59 -5.37 8.39 5.21
C PHE A 59 -5.24 8.46 3.68
N ALA A 60 -6.03 7.66 2.97
CA ALA A 60 -5.98 7.64 1.51
C ALA A 60 -6.38 8.98 0.92
N VAL A 61 -7.39 9.63 1.48
CA VAL A 61 -7.83 10.93 1.02
C VAL A 61 -6.81 12.02 1.35
N GLU A 62 -6.29 11.99 2.58
CA GLU A 62 -5.33 13.00 3.03
C GLU A 62 -4.05 12.97 2.20
N GLU A 63 -3.57 11.77 1.88
CA GLU A 63 -2.34 11.60 1.11
C GLU A 63 -2.55 11.65 -0.40
N LYS A 64 -3.82 11.71 -0.82
CA LYS A 64 -4.17 11.82 -2.24
C LYS A 64 -3.59 10.68 -3.09
N PHE A 65 -3.81 9.46 -2.65
CA PHE A 65 -3.38 8.29 -3.43
C PHE A 65 -4.16 8.20 -4.73
N ASP A 66 -3.48 7.87 -5.80
CA ASP A 66 -4.12 7.68 -7.10
C ASP A 66 -4.86 6.33 -7.14
N TYR A 67 -4.30 5.32 -6.48
CA TYR A 67 -4.91 3.99 -6.43
C TYR A 67 -4.78 3.41 -5.04
N VAL A 68 -5.79 2.66 -4.65
CA VAL A 68 -5.76 1.88 -3.41
C VAL A 68 -6.02 0.43 -3.79
N VAL A 69 -5.06 -0.43 -3.46
CA VAL A 69 -5.14 -1.86 -3.77
C VAL A 69 -5.47 -2.60 -2.49
N VAL A 70 -6.58 -3.32 -2.47
CA VAL A 70 -6.97 -4.13 -1.31
C VAL A 70 -6.78 -5.58 -1.70
N ALA A 71 -5.71 -6.18 -1.21
CA ALA A 71 -5.36 -7.56 -1.52
C ALA A 71 -5.72 -8.47 -0.36
N GLN A 72 -6.99 -8.47 -0.01
CA GLN A 72 -7.46 -9.31 1.08
C GLN A 72 -7.72 -10.73 0.62
N ASP A 73 -7.29 -11.64 1.44
CA ASP A 73 -7.48 -13.04 1.22
C ASP A 73 -8.52 -13.54 2.23
N ASP A 74 -9.65 -13.90 1.74
CA ASP A 74 -10.70 -14.45 2.61
C ASP A 74 -10.66 -15.96 2.63
#